data_795eeef8f786dde2484285919a39b2dc
#
_entry.id   795eeef8f786dde2484285919a39b2dc
#
_cell.length_a   1.000
_cell.length_b   1.000
_cell.length_c   1.000
_cell.angle_alpha   90.00
_cell.angle_beta   90.00
_cell.angle_gamma   90.00
#
_symmetry.space_group_name_H-M   'P 1'
#
loop_
_entity.id
_entity.type
_entity.pdbx_description
1 polymer ?
#
loop_
_entity_poly.entity_id
_entity_poly.type
_entity_poly.pdbx_seq_one_letter_code
_entity_poly.pdbx_strand_id
1 'polypeptide(L)'
;MASSHVGGLSGAFIPVSEDAGMIAAAEAGRLTIEKLEAMTCVCSVGLDMIAVPGDTPAETISAIIADEAAIGMVNSKTTAVRIIPAPGKQVGDTVAFGGLLGSAPVMPVNRCSAAEFIARGGRIPARCTA
;
A
#
# COMPACT_ATOMS: atom_id res chain seq x y z
N MET A 1 -10.34 -3.17 -10.42
CA MET A 1 -9.17 -3.93 -10.96
C MET A 1 -9.45 -4.58 -12.32
N ALA A 2 -10.70 -4.93 -12.63
CA ALA A 2 -11.05 -5.64 -13.88
C ALA A 2 -10.63 -4.91 -15.19
N SER A 3 -10.41 -3.61 -15.16
CA SER A 3 -9.98 -2.81 -16.32
C SER A 3 -8.48 -2.54 -16.38
N SER A 4 -7.70 -3.08 -15.44
CA SER A 4 -6.26 -2.84 -15.36
C SER A 4 -5.47 -4.04 -15.87
N HIS A 5 -4.34 -3.77 -16.52
CA HIS A 5 -3.37 -4.81 -16.84
C HIS A 5 -2.59 -5.17 -15.59
N VAL A 6 -2.55 -6.45 -15.27
CA VAL A 6 -1.87 -6.96 -14.08
C VAL A 6 -0.72 -7.84 -14.52
N GLY A 7 0.46 -7.59 -13.97
CA GLY A 7 1.68 -8.33 -14.28
C GLY A 7 2.42 -8.78 -13.04
N GLY A 8 3.57 -9.38 -13.23
CA GLY A 8 4.46 -9.80 -12.16
C GLY A 8 5.18 -8.63 -11.49
N LEU A 9 5.74 -8.89 -10.32
CA LEU A 9 6.52 -7.92 -9.57
C LEU A 9 7.97 -7.90 -10.06
N SER A 10 8.47 -6.71 -10.36
CA SER A 10 9.89 -6.50 -10.65
C SER A 10 10.31 -5.09 -10.24
N GLY A 11 11.48 -4.95 -9.66
CA GLY A 11 12.06 -3.67 -9.28
C GLY A 11 12.20 -3.47 -7.77
N ALA A 12 12.59 -2.27 -7.36
CA ALA A 12 12.85 -1.92 -5.98
C ALA A 12 11.60 -1.40 -5.28
N PHE A 13 11.30 -1.93 -4.12
CA PHE A 13 10.20 -1.52 -3.27
C PHE A 13 10.69 -0.68 -2.11
N ILE A 14 9.75 -0.01 -1.41
CA ILE A 14 10.03 0.66 -0.15
C ILE A 14 10.03 -0.42 0.95
N PRO A 15 11.19 -0.73 1.57
CA PRO A 15 11.37 -1.93 2.39
C PRO A 15 10.93 -1.75 3.84
N VAL A 16 9.64 -1.63 4.12
CA VAL A 16 9.12 -1.40 5.47
C VAL A 16 9.18 -2.62 6.40
N SER A 17 9.55 -3.79 5.90
CA SER A 17 9.74 -5.00 6.71
C SER A 17 11.18 -5.51 6.74
N GLU A 18 12.05 -4.96 5.92
CA GLU A 18 13.43 -5.43 5.75
C GLU A 18 14.45 -4.39 6.22
N ASP A 19 14.14 -3.11 6.12
CA ASP A 19 15.02 -2.02 6.56
C ASP A 19 14.72 -1.61 8.00
N ALA A 20 15.71 -1.76 8.88
CA ALA A 20 15.57 -1.45 10.30
C ALA A 20 15.17 0.02 10.57
N GLY A 21 15.67 0.95 9.77
CA GLY A 21 15.33 2.36 9.90
C GLY A 21 13.87 2.65 9.55
N MET A 22 13.36 2.03 8.50
CA MET A 22 11.96 2.17 8.10
C MET A 22 11.02 1.46 9.08
N ILE A 23 11.39 0.29 9.58
CA ILE A 23 10.63 -0.41 10.63
C ILE A 23 10.51 0.48 11.86
N ALA A 24 11.62 1.03 12.36
CA ALA A 24 11.62 1.91 13.53
C ALA A 24 10.80 3.20 13.29
N ALA A 25 10.85 3.76 12.09
CA ALA A 25 10.05 4.94 11.75
C ALA A 25 8.55 4.64 11.73
N ALA A 26 8.16 3.47 11.23
CA ALA A 26 6.77 3.01 11.25
C ALA A 26 6.28 2.73 12.69
N GLU A 27 7.10 2.06 13.50
CA GLU A 27 6.80 1.81 14.92
C GLU A 27 6.63 3.10 15.71
N ALA A 28 7.43 4.11 15.42
CA ALA A 28 7.34 5.43 16.07
C ALA A 28 6.20 6.32 15.52
N GLY A 29 5.41 5.82 14.56
CA GLY A 29 4.33 6.60 13.92
C GLY A 29 4.79 7.71 12.99
N ARG A 30 6.08 7.77 12.66
CA ARG A 30 6.63 8.78 11.73
C ARG A 30 6.44 8.41 10.27
N LEU A 31 6.22 7.12 10.00
CA LEU A 31 5.95 6.60 8.67
C LEU A 31 4.51 6.11 8.62
N THR A 32 3.72 6.64 7.69
CA THR A 32 2.32 6.28 7.48
C THR A 32 2.11 5.74 6.08
N ILE A 33 0.98 5.08 5.83
CA ILE A 33 0.62 4.59 4.49
C ILE A 33 0.59 5.74 3.50
N GLU A 34 0.01 6.87 3.88
CA GLU A 34 -0.07 8.07 3.04
C GLU A 34 1.31 8.63 2.68
N LYS A 35 2.26 8.60 3.62
CA LYS A 35 3.65 8.98 3.33
C LYS A 35 4.32 8.01 2.38
N LEU A 36 4.06 6.70 2.54
CA LEU A 36 4.59 5.68 1.63
C LEU A 36 4.02 5.86 0.22
N GLU A 37 2.73 6.12 0.10
CA GLU A 37 2.10 6.43 -1.18
C GLU A 37 2.73 7.66 -1.84
N ALA A 38 2.95 8.74 -1.07
CA ALA A 38 3.64 9.93 -1.57
C ALA A 38 5.07 9.63 -2.02
N MET A 39 5.79 8.78 -1.30
CA MET A 39 7.14 8.35 -1.69
C MET A 39 7.15 7.56 -3.00
N THR A 40 6.09 6.83 -3.32
CA THR A 40 6.00 6.08 -4.57
C THR A 40 5.88 6.98 -5.80
N CYS A 41 5.58 8.25 -5.64
CA CYS A 41 5.64 9.22 -6.74
C CYS A 41 7.06 9.39 -7.29
N VAL A 42 8.08 9.21 -6.47
CA VAL A 42 9.49 9.39 -6.83
C VAL A 42 10.32 8.11 -6.78
N CYS A 43 9.82 7.04 -6.16
CA CYS A 43 10.47 5.73 -6.19
C CYS A 43 10.02 4.93 -7.42
N SER A 44 10.69 3.81 -7.67
CA SER A 44 10.45 3.06 -8.92
C SER A 44 9.21 2.19 -8.90
N VAL A 45 8.68 1.74 -7.77
CA VAL A 45 7.80 0.56 -7.84
C VAL A 45 6.54 0.57 -7.01
N GLY A 46 6.55 0.95 -5.74
CA GLY A 46 5.32 0.92 -4.95
C GLY A 46 5.49 0.45 -3.51
N LEU A 47 4.42 -0.11 -2.97
CA LEU A 47 4.33 -0.55 -1.57
C LEU A 47 4.55 -2.04 -1.46
N ASP A 48 5.32 -2.48 -0.47
CA ASP A 48 5.53 -3.89 -0.22
C ASP A 48 5.52 -4.22 1.27
N MET A 49 4.91 -5.36 1.60
CA MET A 49 4.85 -5.91 2.95
C MET A 49 4.25 -4.95 3.97
N ILE A 50 3.20 -4.24 3.61
CA ILE A 50 2.50 -3.32 4.50
C ILE A 50 1.51 -4.12 5.34
N ALA A 51 1.78 -4.26 6.64
CA ALA A 51 0.87 -4.91 7.57
C ALA A 51 -0.18 -3.91 8.07
N VAL A 52 -1.43 -4.31 8.03
CA VAL A 52 -2.58 -3.52 8.50
C VAL A 52 -3.43 -4.36 9.46
N PRO A 53 -4.29 -3.74 10.30
CA PRO A 53 -5.18 -4.50 11.15
C PRO A 53 -6.02 -5.51 10.37
N GLY A 54 -6.24 -6.69 10.97
CA GLY A 54 -6.96 -7.77 10.29
C GLY A 54 -8.42 -7.47 9.97
N ASP A 55 -9.01 -6.50 10.66
CA ASP A 55 -10.39 -6.03 10.44
C ASP A 55 -10.48 -4.86 9.45
N THR A 56 -9.39 -4.55 8.75
CA THR A 56 -9.37 -3.49 7.74
C THR A 56 -10.41 -3.77 6.65
N PRO A 57 -11.33 -2.83 6.36
CA PRO A 57 -12.33 -3.02 5.32
C PRO A 57 -11.71 -3.24 3.94
N ALA A 58 -12.34 -4.11 3.13
CA ALA A 58 -11.88 -4.40 1.78
C ALA A 58 -11.83 -3.14 0.90
N GLU A 59 -12.77 -2.22 1.07
CA GLU A 59 -12.81 -0.94 0.36
C GLU A 59 -11.60 -0.06 0.67
N THR A 60 -11.11 -0.08 1.91
CA THR A 60 -9.91 0.66 2.33
C THR A 60 -8.68 0.13 1.60
N ILE A 61 -8.53 -1.20 1.53
CA ILE A 61 -7.45 -1.84 0.77
C ILE A 61 -7.58 -1.53 -0.72
N SER A 62 -8.79 -1.58 -1.26
CA SER A 62 -9.05 -1.24 -2.65
C SER A 62 -8.70 0.21 -2.96
N ALA A 63 -8.94 1.13 -2.03
CA ALA A 63 -8.58 2.54 -2.18
C ALA A 63 -7.05 2.73 -2.23
N ILE A 64 -6.29 2.02 -1.40
CA ILE A 64 -4.81 2.06 -1.44
C ILE A 64 -4.31 1.54 -2.79
N ILE A 65 -4.88 0.46 -3.29
CA ILE A 65 -4.54 -0.06 -4.62
C ILE A 65 -4.88 0.95 -5.71
N ALA A 66 -6.02 1.63 -5.60
CA ALA A 66 -6.44 2.66 -6.54
C ALA A 66 -5.48 3.86 -6.55
N ASP A 67 -5.02 4.29 -5.38
CA ASP A 67 -4.05 5.38 -5.25
C ASP A 67 -2.73 5.02 -5.95
N GLU A 68 -2.22 3.82 -5.71
CA GLU A 68 -0.99 3.35 -6.35
C GLU A 68 -1.16 3.18 -7.87
N ALA A 69 -2.31 2.73 -8.32
CA ALA A 69 -2.61 2.64 -9.74
C ALA A 69 -2.64 4.04 -10.38
N ALA A 70 -3.22 5.02 -9.71
CA ALA A 70 -3.24 6.40 -10.17
C ALA A 70 -1.83 6.99 -10.27
N ILE A 71 -1.00 6.77 -9.25
CA ILE A 71 0.40 7.20 -9.24
C ILE A 71 1.15 6.57 -10.42
N GLY A 72 0.98 5.29 -10.65
CA GLY A 72 1.60 4.59 -11.77
C GLY A 72 1.19 5.16 -13.13
N MET A 73 -0.09 5.48 -13.29
CA MET A 73 -0.61 6.05 -14.53
C MET A 73 -0.08 7.47 -14.78
N VAL A 74 -0.06 8.31 -13.74
CA VAL A 74 0.46 9.69 -13.86
C VAL A 74 1.93 9.71 -14.19
N ASN A 75 2.71 8.82 -13.59
CA ASN A 75 4.16 8.75 -13.78
C ASN A 75 4.59 7.81 -14.91
N SER A 76 3.65 7.22 -15.65
CA SER A 76 3.92 6.26 -16.72
C SER A 76 4.84 5.11 -16.29
N LYS A 77 4.56 4.57 -15.10
CA LYS A 77 5.34 3.46 -14.53
C LYS A 77 4.43 2.38 -13.95
N THR A 78 4.95 1.18 -13.82
CA THR A 78 4.30 0.09 -13.10
C THR A 78 4.40 0.35 -11.60
N THR A 79 3.31 0.14 -10.87
CA THR A 79 3.31 0.12 -9.41
C THR A 79 2.89 -1.25 -8.91
N ALA A 80 3.40 -1.63 -7.75
CA ALA A 80 3.06 -2.88 -7.09
C ALA A 80 2.60 -2.60 -5.66
N VAL A 81 1.64 -3.39 -5.18
CA VAL A 81 1.08 -3.24 -3.84
C VAL A 81 0.94 -4.61 -3.20
N ARG A 82 1.55 -4.78 -2.04
CA ARG A 82 1.33 -5.96 -1.20
C ARG A 82 0.94 -5.49 0.20
N ILE A 83 -0.37 -5.55 0.48
CA ILE A 83 -0.97 -5.23 1.77
C ILE A 83 -1.30 -6.55 2.47
N ILE A 84 -0.98 -6.64 3.74
CA ILE A 84 -1.18 -7.85 4.54
C ILE A 84 -2.10 -7.52 5.71
N PRO A 85 -3.39 -7.85 5.61
CA PRO A 85 -4.28 -7.83 6.77
C PRO A 85 -3.81 -8.89 7.77
N ALA A 86 -3.53 -8.49 9.01
CA ALA A 86 -2.99 -9.37 10.04
C ALA A 86 -4.09 -9.76 11.03
N PRO A 87 -4.69 -10.98 10.91
CA PRO A 87 -5.80 -11.38 11.77
C PRO A 87 -5.44 -11.31 13.25
N GLY A 88 -6.33 -10.70 14.04
CA GLY A 88 -6.15 -10.55 15.48
C GLY A 88 -5.11 -9.53 15.93
N LYS A 89 -4.47 -8.84 14.99
CA LYS A 89 -3.48 -7.81 15.28
C LYS A 89 -4.07 -6.42 15.15
N GLN A 90 -3.55 -5.52 15.98
CA GLN A 90 -3.94 -4.12 16.02
C GLN A 90 -2.74 -3.22 15.75
N VAL A 91 -3.01 -1.94 15.53
CA VAL A 91 -1.95 -0.94 15.38
C VAL A 91 -1.01 -0.96 16.59
N GLY A 92 0.29 -1.02 16.32
CA GLY A 92 1.33 -1.14 17.33
C GLY A 92 1.83 -2.57 17.56
N ASP A 93 1.07 -3.59 17.14
CA ASP A 93 1.57 -4.97 17.13
C ASP A 93 2.59 -5.17 16.01
N THR A 94 3.37 -6.23 16.13
CA THR A 94 4.35 -6.61 15.09
C THR A 94 3.95 -7.95 14.47
N VAL A 95 4.10 -8.05 13.15
CA VAL A 95 3.92 -9.29 12.40
C VAL A 95 5.28 -9.79 11.95
N ALA A 96 5.62 -11.01 12.30
CA ALA A 96 6.84 -11.68 11.83
C ALA A 96 6.48 -12.55 10.63
N PHE A 97 7.14 -12.32 9.50
CA PHE A 97 6.92 -13.08 8.28
C PHE A 97 7.85 -14.28 8.15
N GLY A 98 8.92 -14.30 8.95
CA GLY A 98 9.93 -15.34 8.93
C GLY A 98 10.94 -15.21 7.80
N GLY A 99 12.12 -15.84 7.98
CA GLY A 99 13.19 -15.87 6.98
C GLY A 99 13.63 -14.47 6.54
N LEU A 100 13.84 -14.31 5.25
CA LEU A 100 14.29 -13.06 4.64
C LEU A 100 13.20 -11.99 4.54
N LEU A 101 11.94 -12.32 4.80
CA LEU A 101 10.84 -11.38 4.70
C LEU A 101 10.75 -10.43 5.89
N GLY A 102 11.47 -10.70 6.98
CA GLY A 102 11.57 -9.82 8.13
C GLY A 102 10.32 -9.76 8.98
N SER A 103 10.09 -8.60 9.57
CA SER A 103 8.91 -8.29 10.38
C SER A 103 8.47 -6.85 10.15
N ALA A 104 7.19 -6.58 10.32
CA ALA A 104 6.65 -5.23 10.14
C ALA A 104 5.68 -4.88 11.27
N PRO A 105 5.67 -3.60 11.71
CA PRO A 105 4.62 -3.12 12.60
C PRO A 105 3.30 -3.03 11.84
N VAL A 106 2.21 -3.30 12.54
CA VAL A 106 0.86 -3.08 12.00
C VAL A 106 0.60 -1.59 11.93
N MET A 107 0.39 -1.08 10.72
CA MET A 107 0.23 0.35 10.46
C MET A 107 -1.24 0.77 10.50
N PRO A 108 -1.54 1.99 10.96
CA PRO A 108 -2.90 2.49 10.92
C PRO A 108 -3.36 2.72 9.48
N VAL A 109 -4.64 2.47 9.24
CA VAL A 109 -5.31 2.80 7.97
C VAL A 109 -6.18 4.03 8.13
N ASN A 110 -6.52 4.71 7.03
CA ASN A 110 -7.45 5.81 7.05
C ASN A 110 -8.83 5.30 7.51
N ARG A 111 -9.44 5.97 8.49
CA ARG A 111 -10.72 5.57 9.06
C ARG A 111 -11.94 6.09 8.31
N CYS A 112 -11.75 7.00 7.35
CA CYS A 112 -12.83 7.43 6.48
C CYS A 112 -13.24 6.28 5.58
N SER A 113 -14.54 6.09 5.39
CA SER A 113 -15.04 5.04 4.51
C SER A 113 -14.72 5.35 3.05
N ALA A 114 -14.12 4.39 2.37
CA ALA A 114 -13.89 4.44 0.93
C ALA A 114 -14.99 3.70 0.13
N ALA A 115 -16.00 3.18 0.80
CA ALA A 115 -17.01 2.30 0.20
C ALA A 115 -17.73 2.95 -0.98
N GLU A 116 -18.15 4.20 -0.83
CA GLU A 116 -18.84 4.95 -1.90
C GLU A 116 -17.93 5.22 -3.10
N PHE A 117 -16.67 5.60 -2.84
CA PHE A 117 -15.67 5.81 -3.88
C PHE A 117 -15.43 4.53 -4.69
N ILE A 118 -15.25 3.41 -4.01
CA ILE A 118 -14.99 2.11 -4.66
C ILE A 118 -16.23 1.60 -5.40
N ALA A 119 -17.43 1.72 -4.82
CA ALA A 119 -18.68 1.26 -5.43
C ALA A 119 -19.04 2.04 -6.70
N ARG A 120 -18.65 3.30 -6.77
CA ARG A 120 -18.93 4.17 -7.91
C ARG A 120 -18.25 3.70 -9.21
N GLY A 121 -17.11 3.02 -9.10
CA GLY A 121 -16.35 2.55 -10.26
C GLY A 121 -15.75 3.70 -11.08
N GLY A 122 -15.40 3.41 -12.31
CA GLY A 122 -14.82 4.37 -13.24
C GLY A 122 -13.37 4.08 -13.60
N ARG A 123 -12.70 5.06 -14.21
CA ARG A 123 -11.30 5.00 -14.60
C ARG A 123 -10.40 5.69 -13.59
N ILE A 124 -9.26 5.10 -13.33
CA ILE A 124 -8.24 5.63 -12.40
C ILE A 124 -6.89 5.66 -13.12
N PRO A 125 -6.27 6.85 -13.29
CA PRO A 125 -6.92 8.16 -13.38
C PRO A 125 -7.78 8.27 -14.65
N ALA A 126 -8.57 9.32 -14.76
CA ALA A 126 -9.27 9.61 -16.00
C ALA A 126 -8.25 9.77 -17.13
N ARG A 127 -8.52 9.19 -18.31
CA ARG A 127 -7.63 9.41 -19.45
C ARG A 127 -7.63 10.91 -19.80
N CYS A 128 -6.45 11.50 -19.76
CA CYS A 128 -6.24 12.73 -20.51
C CYS A 128 -6.27 12.32 -22.00
N THR A 129 -7.37 12.58 -22.65
CA THR A 129 -7.42 12.57 -24.10
C THR A 129 -6.74 13.86 -24.56
N ALA A 130 -5.49 13.72 -24.92
CA ALA A 130 -4.85 14.76 -25.70
C ALA A 130 -5.24 14.60 -27.16
#